data_55a14a2c2e03ef582bb13214e0774216
#
_entry.id   55a14a2c2e03ef582bb13214e0774216
#
_cell.length_a   1.000
_cell.length_b   1.000
_cell.length_c   1.000
_cell.angle_alpha   90.00
_cell.angle_beta   90.00
_cell.angle_gamma   90.00
#
_symmetry.space_group_name_H-M   'P 1'
#
loop_
_entity.id
_entity.type
_entity.pdbx_description
1 polymer ?
#
loop_
_entity_poly.entity_id
_entity_poly.type
_entity_poly.pdbx_seq_one_letter_code
_entity_poly.pdbx_strand_id
1 'polypeptide(L)'
;MHHRKLLFLILIFSIHVPSFEEGFAKNQSINIAYRDYGPINATPILLVTGLGAQLTLWPEFLIKDLQENNFRPIVFDNRDVGLSTRFSSQPSQTLNYIKYFLLIPINSEYTIEDMASDGIAVLDHLDIDSAHILGMSMGGMISQVLVAQHPQRTKSFTMISSTASTPNPFNGPKFKVTQQLLKRSAAKNDIEGRIDQSIKLFELIGTPGKSYDTPQFRNNMRAYIERGGDDGGFLRQMAAII
;
A
#
# COMPACT_ATOMS: atom_id res chain seq x y z
N MET A 1 3.99 34.64 -56.90
CA MET A 1 3.13 33.99 -55.90
C MET A 1 3.97 32.95 -55.14
N HIS A 2 4.42 33.30 -53.91
CA HIS A 2 5.26 32.40 -53.10
C HIS A 2 4.35 31.68 -52.09
N HIS A 3 4.17 30.37 -52.26
CA HIS A 3 3.49 29.53 -51.29
C HIS A 3 4.46 29.20 -50.14
N ARG A 4 4.30 29.86 -49.00
CA ARG A 4 4.92 29.44 -47.74
C ARG A 4 4.19 28.18 -47.22
N LYS A 5 4.84 27.02 -47.31
CA LYS A 5 4.40 25.81 -46.61
C LYS A 5 4.65 26.01 -45.10
N LEU A 6 3.57 26.13 -44.34
CA LEU A 6 3.63 26.11 -42.87
C LEU A 6 3.81 24.67 -42.39
N LEU A 7 4.99 24.33 -41.90
CA LEU A 7 5.26 23.03 -41.28
C LEU A 7 4.69 23.08 -39.88
N PHE A 8 3.59 22.36 -39.62
CA PHE A 8 3.09 22.12 -38.27
C PHE A 8 3.94 21.03 -37.62
N LEU A 9 4.80 21.43 -36.68
CA LEU A 9 5.51 20.50 -35.80
C LEU A 9 4.54 20.01 -34.74
N ILE A 10 3.96 18.82 -34.92
CA ILE A 10 3.17 18.17 -33.86
C ILE A 10 4.15 17.63 -32.83
N LEU A 11 4.32 18.33 -31.71
CA LEU A 11 4.99 17.81 -30.52
C LEU A 11 4.07 16.74 -29.90
N ILE A 12 4.34 15.48 -30.20
CA ILE A 12 3.73 14.35 -29.49
C ILE A 12 4.39 14.29 -28.11
N PHE A 13 3.74 14.83 -27.10
CA PHE A 13 4.07 14.55 -25.72
C PHE A 13 3.74 13.08 -25.46
N SER A 14 4.72 12.21 -25.53
CA SER A 14 4.60 10.84 -25.00
C SER A 14 4.38 10.94 -23.50
N ILE A 15 3.17 10.66 -23.05
CA ILE A 15 2.91 10.38 -21.64
C ILE A 15 3.62 9.07 -21.35
N HIS A 16 4.80 9.16 -20.75
CA HIS A 16 5.59 8.00 -20.36
C HIS A 16 4.96 7.42 -19.11
N VAL A 17 4.10 6.41 -19.28
CA VAL A 17 3.64 5.56 -18.17
C VAL A 17 4.83 4.68 -17.79
N PRO A 18 5.27 4.64 -16.53
CA PRO A 18 6.36 3.79 -16.12
C PRO A 18 6.08 2.33 -16.51
N SER A 19 6.95 1.73 -17.31
CA SER A 19 6.86 0.30 -17.59
C SER A 19 7.23 -0.50 -16.35
N PHE A 20 6.53 -1.60 -16.09
CA PHE A 20 6.81 -2.50 -14.98
C PHE A 20 6.61 -3.95 -15.39
N GLU A 21 7.31 -4.86 -14.73
CA GLU A 21 6.98 -6.29 -14.69
C GLU A 21 6.04 -6.56 -13.53
N GLU A 22 4.94 -7.28 -13.79
CA GLU A 22 4.00 -7.71 -12.75
C GLU A 22 4.09 -9.23 -12.59
N GLY A 23 4.13 -9.71 -11.35
CA GLY A 23 4.26 -11.12 -11.05
C GLY A 23 3.77 -11.48 -9.66
N PHE A 24 4.04 -12.74 -9.29
CA PHE A 24 3.72 -13.28 -7.98
C PHE A 24 4.95 -13.92 -7.35
N ALA A 25 5.34 -13.42 -6.19
CA ALA A 25 6.31 -14.08 -5.33
C ALA A 25 5.59 -15.10 -4.44
N LYS A 26 6.16 -16.28 -4.28
CA LYS A 26 5.60 -17.33 -3.43
C LYS A 26 6.20 -17.25 -2.03
N ASN A 27 5.36 -17.10 -1.01
CA ASN A 27 5.73 -17.24 0.39
C ASN A 27 4.95 -18.42 0.99
N GLN A 28 5.62 -19.58 1.18
CA GLN A 28 4.99 -20.83 1.60
C GLN A 28 3.79 -21.21 0.68
N SER A 29 2.56 -21.16 1.21
CA SER A 29 1.33 -21.52 0.49
C SER A 29 0.62 -20.33 -0.16
N ILE A 30 1.13 -19.10 0.02
CA ILE A 30 0.49 -17.89 -0.49
C ILE A 30 1.29 -17.24 -1.62
N ASN A 31 0.59 -16.49 -2.47
CA ASN A 31 1.17 -15.70 -3.53
C ASN A 31 1.05 -14.22 -3.19
N ILE A 32 2.13 -13.48 -3.34
CA ILE A 32 2.24 -12.04 -3.12
C ILE A 32 2.41 -11.36 -4.47
N ALA A 33 1.41 -10.59 -4.89
CA ALA A 33 1.46 -9.84 -6.13
C ALA A 33 2.42 -8.65 -6.01
N TYR A 34 3.29 -8.46 -6.99
CA TYR A 34 4.24 -7.35 -7.01
C TYR A 34 4.32 -6.68 -8.37
N ARG A 35 4.88 -5.49 -8.41
CA ARG A 35 5.38 -4.80 -9.60
C ARG A 35 6.83 -4.39 -9.40
N ASP A 36 7.64 -4.68 -10.39
CA ASP A 36 9.02 -4.26 -10.50
C ASP A 36 9.15 -3.22 -11.60
N TYR A 37 9.55 -2.04 -11.23
CA TYR A 37 9.66 -0.92 -12.16
C TYR A 37 11.08 -0.78 -12.77
N GLY A 38 11.98 -1.78 -12.55
CA GLY A 38 13.31 -1.78 -13.15
C GLY A 38 14.05 -0.42 -13.05
N PRO A 39 15.13 -0.23 -13.79
CA PRO A 39 15.92 -1.26 -14.46
C PRO A 39 16.64 -2.18 -13.47
N ILE A 40 16.93 -3.41 -13.88
CA ILE A 40 17.48 -4.47 -13.02
C ILE A 40 18.81 -4.11 -12.36
N ASN A 41 19.61 -3.27 -13.02
CA ASN A 41 20.92 -2.82 -12.53
C ASN A 41 20.85 -1.61 -11.59
N ALA A 42 19.66 -1.00 -11.40
CA ALA A 42 19.51 0.12 -10.48
C ALA A 42 19.41 -0.38 -9.03
N THR A 43 19.59 0.54 -8.09
CA THR A 43 19.56 0.23 -6.66
C THR A 43 18.14 -0.13 -6.21
N PRO A 44 17.89 -1.35 -5.69
CA PRO A 44 16.53 -1.76 -5.33
C PRO A 44 16.01 -1.01 -4.11
N ILE A 45 14.73 -0.62 -4.19
CA ILE A 45 13.96 -0.07 -3.08
C ILE A 45 12.60 -0.75 -3.00
N LEU A 46 12.33 -1.41 -1.88
CA LEU A 46 11.06 -2.07 -1.59
C LEU A 46 10.13 -1.11 -0.87
N LEU A 47 8.93 -0.90 -1.44
CA LEU A 47 7.91 -0.01 -0.91
C LEU A 47 6.76 -0.81 -0.32
N VAL A 48 6.51 -0.64 1.00
CA VAL A 48 5.51 -1.38 1.77
C VAL A 48 4.34 -0.48 2.10
N THR A 49 3.15 -0.83 1.60
CA THR A 49 1.92 -0.03 1.76
C THR A 49 1.29 -0.19 3.14
N GLY A 50 0.37 0.73 3.47
CA GLY A 50 -0.39 0.72 4.72
C GLY A 50 -1.58 -0.25 4.74
N LEU A 51 -2.37 -0.16 5.81
CA LEU A 51 -3.55 -0.97 6.09
C LEU A 51 -4.57 -0.90 4.95
N GLY A 52 -4.92 -2.06 4.39
CA GLY A 52 -5.88 -2.18 3.30
C GLY A 52 -5.43 -1.59 1.96
N ALA A 53 -4.22 -1.03 1.90
CA ALA A 53 -3.72 -0.35 0.72
C ALA A 53 -3.07 -1.32 -0.28
N GLN A 54 -3.44 -1.17 -1.56
CA GLN A 54 -2.84 -1.92 -2.67
C GLN A 54 -1.56 -1.23 -3.16
N LEU A 55 -0.72 -1.96 -3.87
CA LEU A 55 0.51 -1.47 -4.48
C LEU A 55 0.30 -0.23 -5.40
N THR A 56 -0.90 -0.09 -5.98
CA THR A 56 -1.29 1.04 -6.82
C THR A 56 -1.52 2.35 -6.05
N LEU A 57 -1.44 2.34 -4.71
CA LEU A 57 -1.54 3.55 -3.90
C LEU A 57 -0.27 4.41 -3.97
N TRP A 58 0.87 3.83 -4.33
CA TRP A 58 2.09 4.60 -4.52
C TRP A 58 1.94 5.54 -5.71
N PRO A 59 2.14 6.87 -5.52
CA PRO A 59 1.95 7.83 -6.60
C PRO A 59 2.94 7.59 -7.75
N GLU A 60 2.47 7.68 -8.99
CA GLU A 60 3.32 7.51 -10.19
C GLU A 60 4.51 8.48 -10.21
N PHE A 61 4.32 9.71 -9.72
CA PHE A 61 5.42 10.67 -9.66
C PHE A 61 6.55 10.20 -8.74
N LEU A 62 6.23 9.54 -7.60
CA LEU A 62 7.25 8.99 -6.69
C LEU A 62 8.00 7.84 -7.37
N ILE A 63 7.31 6.95 -8.05
CA ILE A 63 7.93 5.86 -8.80
C ILE A 63 8.89 6.42 -9.86
N LYS A 64 8.43 7.41 -10.61
CA LYS A 64 9.22 8.07 -11.64
C LYS A 64 10.45 8.79 -11.06
N ASP A 65 10.26 9.57 -9.99
CA ASP A 65 11.37 10.28 -9.33
C ASP A 65 12.42 9.28 -8.80
N LEU A 66 12.01 8.14 -8.25
CA LEU A 66 12.93 7.09 -7.82
C LEU A 66 13.71 6.51 -9.02
N GLN A 67 13.04 6.21 -10.14
CA GLN A 67 13.71 5.70 -11.34
C GLN A 67 14.69 6.73 -11.91
N GLU A 68 14.32 8.01 -11.99
CA GLU A 68 15.21 9.10 -12.45
C GLU A 68 16.45 9.28 -11.56
N ASN A 69 16.37 8.86 -10.28
CA ASN A 69 17.48 8.85 -9.33
C ASN A 69 18.18 7.50 -9.21
N ASN A 70 18.06 6.65 -10.25
CA ASN A 70 18.74 5.34 -10.34
C ASN A 70 18.34 4.34 -9.25
N PHE A 71 17.09 4.39 -8.80
CA PHE A 71 16.48 3.33 -7.99
C PHE A 71 15.65 2.38 -8.86
N ARG A 72 15.52 1.12 -8.40
CA ARG A 72 14.61 0.11 -8.91
C ARG A 72 13.44 -0.03 -7.91
N PRO A 73 12.32 0.70 -8.11
CA PRO A 73 11.17 0.59 -7.22
C PRO A 73 10.49 -0.76 -7.36
N ILE A 74 10.27 -1.43 -6.24
CA ILE A 74 9.53 -2.67 -6.14
C ILE A 74 8.39 -2.42 -5.18
N VAL A 75 7.17 -2.63 -5.64
CA VAL A 75 5.95 -2.47 -4.85
C VAL A 75 5.20 -3.79 -4.81
N PHE A 76 4.49 -4.07 -3.73
CA PHE A 76 3.70 -5.30 -3.63
C PHE A 76 2.39 -5.08 -2.87
N ASP A 77 1.42 -5.93 -3.14
CA ASP A 77 0.21 -6.02 -2.34
C ASP A 77 0.49 -6.85 -1.10
N ASN A 78 0.30 -6.28 0.08
CA ASN A 78 0.31 -7.08 1.31
C ASN A 78 -0.70 -8.24 1.19
N ARG A 79 -0.50 -9.33 1.94
CA ARG A 79 -1.51 -10.41 2.03
C ARG A 79 -2.88 -9.81 2.35
N ASP A 80 -3.95 -10.42 1.84
CA ASP A 80 -5.34 -9.97 1.95
C ASP A 80 -5.73 -8.73 1.15
N VAL A 81 -4.84 -8.17 0.35
CA VAL A 81 -5.10 -6.95 -0.44
C VAL A 81 -4.77 -7.18 -1.90
N GLY A 82 -5.47 -6.45 -2.77
CA GLY A 82 -5.22 -6.43 -4.21
C GLY A 82 -5.31 -7.82 -4.85
N LEU A 83 -4.23 -8.25 -5.48
CA LEU A 83 -4.12 -9.54 -6.14
C LEU A 83 -3.37 -10.59 -5.31
N SER A 84 -2.83 -10.24 -4.14
CA SER A 84 -2.23 -11.20 -3.22
C SER A 84 -3.25 -12.15 -2.63
N THR A 85 -2.79 -13.32 -2.17
CA THR A 85 -3.65 -14.34 -1.56
C THR A 85 -4.49 -13.75 -0.44
N ARG A 86 -5.78 -14.10 -0.45
CA ARG A 86 -6.75 -13.71 0.55
C ARG A 86 -7.08 -14.87 1.46
N PHE A 87 -7.21 -14.56 2.72
CA PHE A 87 -7.63 -15.50 3.75
C PHE A 87 -9.15 -15.51 3.89
N SER A 88 -9.69 -16.53 4.52
CA SER A 88 -11.15 -16.76 4.55
C SER A 88 -11.81 -16.45 5.88
N SER A 89 -11.05 -16.29 6.96
CA SER A 89 -11.63 -16.00 8.27
C SER A 89 -12.40 -14.67 8.27
N GLN A 90 -13.47 -14.64 9.04
CA GLN A 90 -14.34 -13.47 9.19
C GLN A 90 -14.22 -12.94 10.63
N PRO A 91 -13.22 -12.08 10.93
CA PRO A 91 -13.06 -11.55 12.27
C PRO A 91 -14.26 -10.68 12.65
N SER A 92 -14.76 -10.86 13.86
CA SER A 92 -15.83 -10.00 14.38
C SER A 92 -15.29 -8.62 14.69
N GLN A 93 -15.64 -7.62 13.88
CA GLN A 93 -15.26 -6.23 14.10
C GLN A 93 -15.64 -5.75 15.51
N THR A 94 -16.87 -6.01 15.94
CA THR A 94 -17.37 -5.57 17.25
C THR A 94 -16.60 -6.22 18.40
N LEU A 95 -16.35 -7.55 18.32
CA LEU A 95 -15.62 -8.26 19.36
C LEU A 95 -14.16 -7.79 19.43
N ASN A 96 -13.48 -7.61 18.29
CA ASN A 96 -12.12 -7.11 18.24
C ASN A 96 -12.03 -5.69 18.78
N TYR A 97 -13.02 -4.84 18.52
CA TYR A 97 -13.10 -3.50 19.07
C TYR A 97 -13.22 -3.50 20.59
N ILE A 98 -14.10 -4.35 21.15
CA ILE A 98 -14.22 -4.52 22.61
C ILE A 98 -12.91 -5.00 23.21
N LYS A 99 -12.29 -6.03 22.63
CA LYS A 99 -11.01 -6.55 23.08
C LYS A 99 -9.90 -5.46 23.06
N TYR A 100 -9.82 -4.67 21.99
CA TYR A 100 -8.88 -3.57 21.87
C TYR A 100 -9.00 -2.57 23.03
N PHE A 101 -10.23 -2.11 23.35
CA PHE A 101 -10.44 -1.19 24.45
C PHE A 101 -10.18 -1.80 25.84
N LEU A 102 -10.41 -3.10 25.98
CA LEU A 102 -10.12 -3.82 27.23
C LEU A 102 -8.69 -4.35 27.31
N LEU A 103 -7.85 -4.04 26.33
CA LEU A 103 -6.47 -4.54 26.22
C LEU A 103 -6.38 -6.09 26.26
N ILE A 104 -7.40 -6.76 25.73
CA ILE A 104 -7.44 -8.21 25.61
C ILE A 104 -6.79 -8.60 24.28
N PRO A 105 -5.90 -9.61 24.23
CA PRO A 105 -5.29 -10.07 22.99
C PRO A 105 -6.32 -10.42 21.91
N ILE A 106 -6.06 -9.97 20.69
CA ILE A 106 -6.87 -10.23 19.51
C ILE A 106 -6.20 -11.38 18.74
N ASN A 107 -6.95 -12.44 18.47
CA ASN A 107 -6.45 -13.52 17.64
C ASN A 107 -6.47 -13.08 16.18
N SER A 108 -5.32 -13.15 15.54
CA SER A 108 -5.15 -12.90 14.11
C SER A 108 -4.84 -14.20 13.37
N GLU A 109 -5.21 -14.28 12.09
CA GLU A 109 -4.92 -15.43 11.21
C GLU A 109 -3.46 -15.43 10.77
N TYR A 110 -2.82 -14.28 10.83
CA TYR A 110 -1.40 -14.06 10.56
C TYR A 110 -0.90 -12.88 11.40
N THR A 111 0.41 -12.74 11.49
CA THR A 111 1.06 -11.70 12.28
C THR A 111 1.74 -10.65 11.41
N ILE A 112 2.26 -9.60 12.02
CA ILE A 112 3.07 -8.59 11.33
C ILE A 112 4.42 -9.18 10.88
N GLU A 113 4.94 -10.19 11.59
CA GLU A 113 6.13 -10.95 11.22
C GLU A 113 5.89 -11.77 9.94
N ASP A 114 4.71 -12.38 9.82
CA ASP A 114 4.31 -13.06 8.59
C ASP A 114 4.27 -12.08 7.40
N MET A 115 3.76 -10.87 7.62
CA MET A 115 3.73 -9.84 6.59
C MET A 115 5.13 -9.30 6.24
N ALA A 116 6.04 -9.26 7.21
CA ALA A 116 7.44 -8.92 6.97
C ALA A 116 8.14 -9.99 6.10
N SER A 117 7.83 -11.27 6.34
CA SER A 117 8.34 -12.37 5.52
C SER A 117 7.84 -12.32 4.07
N ASP A 118 6.66 -11.73 3.82
CA ASP A 118 6.16 -11.51 2.44
C ASP A 118 7.08 -10.57 1.67
N GLY A 119 7.54 -9.48 2.30
CA GLY A 119 8.50 -8.55 1.69
C GLY A 119 9.83 -9.22 1.36
N ILE A 120 10.32 -10.10 2.24
CA ILE A 120 11.52 -10.90 1.99
C ILE A 120 11.30 -11.87 0.81
N ALA A 121 10.14 -12.54 0.77
CA ALA A 121 9.82 -13.46 -0.32
C ALA A 121 9.77 -12.75 -1.70
N VAL A 122 9.32 -11.49 -1.74
CA VAL A 122 9.39 -10.67 -2.96
C VAL A 122 10.83 -10.40 -3.36
N LEU A 123 11.71 -10.02 -2.42
CA LEU A 123 13.14 -9.81 -2.71
C LEU A 123 13.82 -11.09 -3.18
N ASP A 124 13.55 -12.23 -2.54
CA ASP A 124 14.10 -13.54 -2.91
C ASP A 124 13.66 -13.97 -4.31
N HIS A 125 12.37 -13.76 -4.65
CA HIS A 125 11.83 -14.07 -5.97
C HIS A 125 12.50 -13.27 -7.10
N LEU A 126 12.94 -12.04 -6.79
CA LEU A 126 13.61 -11.15 -7.74
C LEU A 126 15.15 -11.24 -7.72
N ASP A 127 15.71 -12.23 -7.01
CA ASP A 127 17.16 -12.42 -6.80
C ASP A 127 17.83 -11.15 -6.25
N ILE A 128 17.18 -10.47 -5.28
CA ILE A 128 17.69 -9.25 -4.66
C ILE A 128 18.24 -9.54 -3.28
N ASP A 129 19.56 -9.46 -3.10
CA ASP A 129 20.22 -9.71 -1.82
C ASP A 129 19.87 -8.67 -0.75
N SER A 130 19.81 -7.39 -1.10
CA SER A 130 19.47 -6.33 -0.17
C SER A 130 18.87 -5.12 -0.88
N ALA A 131 17.92 -4.42 -0.21
CA ALA A 131 17.23 -3.26 -0.74
C ALA A 131 17.14 -2.12 0.30
N HIS A 132 16.92 -0.90 -0.17
CA HIS A 132 16.33 0.14 0.68
C HIS A 132 14.89 -0.23 0.98
N ILE A 133 14.43 0.01 2.22
CA ILE A 133 13.06 -0.31 2.64
C ILE A 133 12.33 1.00 2.95
N LEU A 134 11.19 1.20 2.31
CA LEU A 134 10.31 2.34 2.57
C LEU A 134 8.94 1.84 2.97
N GLY A 135 8.53 2.12 4.20
CA GLY A 135 7.24 1.69 4.73
C GLY A 135 6.35 2.85 5.12
N MET A 136 5.07 2.80 4.74
CA MET A 136 4.08 3.82 5.07
C MET A 136 3.00 3.24 6.00
N SER A 137 2.69 3.95 7.11
CA SER A 137 1.64 3.55 8.07
C SER A 137 1.87 2.11 8.57
N MET A 138 0.91 1.19 8.45
CA MET A 138 1.11 -0.24 8.75
C MET A 138 2.34 -0.81 8.03
N GLY A 139 2.62 -0.39 6.78
CA GLY A 139 3.82 -0.77 6.07
C GLY A 139 5.11 -0.36 6.77
N GLY A 140 5.11 0.73 7.51
CA GLY A 140 6.22 1.12 8.38
C GLY A 140 6.39 0.17 9.58
N MET A 141 5.29 -0.35 10.14
CA MET A 141 5.35 -1.36 11.21
C MET A 141 5.90 -2.70 10.68
N ILE A 142 5.41 -3.16 9.53
CA ILE A 142 5.91 -4.34 8.83
C ILE A 142 7.41 -4.19 8.54
N SER A 143 7.81 -3.04 8.02
CA SER A 143 9.20 -2.75 7.66
C SER A 143 10.12 -2.73 8.88
N GLN A 144 9.67 -2.26 10.05
CA GLN A 144 10.46 -2.33 11.28
C GLN A 144 10.80 -3.78 11.66
N VAL A 145 9.82 -4.68 11.57
CA VAL A 145 10.03 -6.12 11.82
C VAL A 145 10.96 -6.71 10.78
N LEU A 146 10.74 -6.42 9.49
CA LEU A 146 11.61 -6.86 8.39
C LEU A 146 13.07 -6.47 8.65
N VAL A 147 13.32 -5.20 8.94
CA VAL A 147 14.66 -4.65 9.17
C VAL A 147 15.31 -5.25 10.43
N ALA A 148 14.53 -5.44 11.50
CA ALA A 148 15.03 -6.02 12.75
C ALA A 148 15.40 -7.51 12.61
N GLN A 149 14.59 -8.27 11.88
CA GLN A 149 14.80 -9.72 11.67
C GLN A 149 15.79 -10.03 10.55
N HIS A 150 15.91 -9.12 9.55
CA HIS A 150 16.76 -9.32 8.37
C HIS A 150 17.67 -8.10 8.11
N PRO A 151 18.52 -7.69 9.06
CA PRO A 151 19.35 -6.49 8.90
C PRO A 151 20.30 -6.58 7.70
N GLN A 152 20.75 -7.79 7.34
CA GLN A 152 21.63 -8.03 6.18
C GLN A 152 20.90 -7.82 4.83
N ARG A 153 19.56 -7.86 4.82
CA ARG A 153 18.72 -7.63 3.64
C ARG A 153 18.36 -6.15 3.45
N THR A 154 18.83 -5.27 4.36
CA THR A 154 18.42 -3.86 4.44
C THR A 154 19.60 -2.93 4.23
N LYS A 155 19.54 -2.09 3.20
CA LYS A 155 20.51 -1.01 2.95
C LYS A 155 20.23 0.24 3.77
N SER A 156 18.97 0.62 3.88
CA SER A 156 18.46 1.68 4.76
C SER A 156 16.96 1.48 4.99
N PHE A 157 16.43 2.15 6.00
CA PHE A 157 15.01 2.13 6.33
C PHE A 157 14.45 3.54 6.42
N THR A 158 13.34 3.77 5.73
CA THR A 158 12.56 5.01 5.79
C THR A 158 11.13 4.69 6.22
N MET A 159 10.66 5.38 7.25
CA MET A 159 9.32 5.21 7.79
C MET A 159 8.50 6.49 7.62
N ILE A 160 7.32 6.39 7.00
CA ILE A 160 6.43 7.52 6.74
C ILE A 160 5.10 7.30 7.49
N SER A 161 4.70 8.30 8.30
CA SER A 161 3.38 8.30 8.97
C SER A 161 3.07 7.00 9.72
N SER A 162 4.03 6.48 10.49
CA SER A 162 3.94 5.24 11.23
C SER A 162 4.42 5.38 12.66
N THR A 163 4.39 4.30 13.44
CA THR A 163 4.80 4.26 14.85
C THR A 163 5.65 3.03 15.13
N ALA A 164 6.54 3.15 16.14
CA ALA A 164 7.34 2.04 16.65
C ALA A 164 6.65 1.29 17.81
N SER A 165 5.51 1.75 18.27
CA SER A 165 4.76 1.11 19.36
C SER A 165 3.52 0.38 18.84
N THR A 166 3.16 -0.71 19.51
CA THR A 166 1.88 -1.39 19.26
C THR A 166 0.72 -0.43 19.50
N PRO A 167 -0.18 -0.25 18.52
CA PRO A 167 -1.34 0.61 18.71
C PRO A 167 -2.22 0.12 19.85
N ASN A 168 -2.63 1.04 20.70
CA ASN A 168 -3.58 0.77 21.77
C ASN A 168 -4.50 1.99 21.95
N PRO A 169 -5.55 1.93 22.78
CA PRO A 169 -6.51 3.04 22.93
C PRO A 169 -5.91 4.37 23.37
N PHE A 170 -4.70 4.37 23.96
CA PHE A 170 -4.03 5.56 24.48
C PHE A 170 -3.03 6.19 23.51
N ASN A 171 -2.48 5.40 22.57
CA ASN A 171 -1.48 5.86 21.60
C ASN A 171 -1.85 5.55 20.13
N GLY A 172 -3.09 5.14 19.90
CA GLY A 172 -3.62 4.86 18.56
C GLY A 172 -3.98 6.14 17.79
N PRO A 173 -4.57 5.96 16.59
CA PRO A 173 -5.07 7.09 15.79
C PRO A 173 -6.10 7.91 16.56
N LYS A 174 -6.21 9.21 16.24
CA LYS A 174 -7.27 10.06 16.81
C LYS A 174 -8.65 9.43 16.62
N PHE A 175 -9.53 9.55 17.60
CA PHE A 175 -10.86 8.94 17.61
C PHE A 175 -11.65 9.13 16.30
N LYS A 176 -11.62 10.34 15.71
CA LYS A 176 -12.30 10.60 14.42
C LYS A 176 -11.73 9.77 13.27
N VAL A 177 -10.42 9.54 13.25
CA VAL A 177 -9.75 8.70 12.25
C VAL A 177 -10.16 7.24 12.45
N THR A 178 -10.09 6.74 13.68
CA THR A 178 -10.54 5.38 14.04
C THR A 178 -12.00 5.17 13.65
N GLN A 179 -12.87 6.13 13.96
CA GLN A 179 -14.28 6.07 13.58
C GLN A 179 -14.48 6.00 12.06
N GLN A 180 -13.70 6.76 11.28
CA GLN A 180 -13.79 6.74 9.82
C GLN A 180 -13.24 5.43 9.23
N LEU A 181 -12.14 4.91 9.78
CA LEU A 181 -11.57 3.61 9.37
C LEU A 181 -12.51 2.44 9.67
N LEU A 182 -13.27 2.52 10.78
CA LEU A 182 -14.20 1.48 11.21
C LEU A 182 -15.61 1.63 10.61
N LYS A 183 -15.87 2.72 9.88
CA LYS A 183 -17.13 2.82 9.16
C LYS A 183 -17.24 1.65 8.20
N ARG A 184 -18.37 0.95 8.31
CA ARG A 184 -18.71 -0.11 7.37
C ARG A 184 -18.63 0.46 5.96
N SER A 185 -17.88 -0.22 5.11
CA SER A 185 -17.82 0.13 3.70
C SER A 185 -19.22 0.25 3.12
N ALA A 186 -19.44 1.19 2.23
CA ALA A 186 -20.64 1.18 1.38
C ALA A 186 -20.78 -0.20 0.71
N ALA A 187 -21.99 -0.59 0.34
CA ALA A 187 -22.23 -1.91 -0.25
C ALA A 187 -21.17 -2.20 -1.34
N LYS A 188 -20.73 -3.44 -1.46
CA LYS A 188 -19.64 -3.84 -2.38
C LYS A 188 -19.85 -3.31 -3.80
N ASN A 189 -21.10 -3.17 -4.21
CA ASN A 189 -21.50 -2.68 -5.54
C ASN A 189 -21.63 -1.15 -5.61
N ASP A 190 -21.52 -0.44 -4.47
CA ASP A 190 -21.62 1.02 -4.43
C ASP A 190 -20.20 1.63 -4.53
N ILE A 191 -19.66 1.63 -5.75
CA ILE A 191 -18.32 2.16 -6.04
C ILE A 191 -18.23 3.64 -5.66
N GLU A 192 -19.24 4.46 -6.00
CA GLU A 192 -19.24 5.89 -5.67
C GLU A 192 -19.23 6.14 -4.17
N GLY A 193 -20.06 5.42 -3.41
CA GLY A 193 -20.08 5.52 -1.94
C GLY A 193 -18.73 5.12 -1.32
N ARG A 194 -18.03 4.15 -1.89
CA ARG A 194 -16.68 3.76 -1.47
C ARG A 194 -15.64 4.83 -1.80
N ILE A 195 -15.75 5.47 -2.96
CA ILE A 195 -14.90 6.61 -3.34
C ILE A 195 -15.12 7.76 -2.37
N ASP A 196 -16.38 8.12 -2.07
CA ASP A 196 -16.72 9.19 -1.13
C ASP A 196 -16.18 8.92 0.30
N GLN A 197 -16.20 7.66 0.74
CA GLN A 197 -15.60 7.26 2.01
C GLN A 197 -14.09 7.43 2.02
N SER A 198 -13.43 7.10 0.90
CA SER A 198 -11.99 7.31 0.72
C SER A 198 -11.63 8.79 0.73
N ILE A 199 -12.39 9.64 0.03
CA ILE A 199 -12.22 11.10 0.06
C ILE A 199 -12.29 11.63 1.50
N LYS A 200 -13.33 11.26 2.25
CA LYS A 200 -13.50 11.67 3.66
C LYS A 200 -12.33 11.22 4.54
N LEU A 201 -11.80 10.03 4.31
CA LEU A 201 -10.65 9.54 5.04
C LEU A 201 -9.40 10.38 4.71
N PHE A 202 -9.14 10.62 3.42
CA PHE A 202 -7.96 11.40 2.99
C PHE A 202 -8.05 12.88 3.41
N GLU A 203 -9.23 13.48 3.44
CA GLU A 203 -9.44 14.83 4.00
C GLU A 203 -9.16 14.89 5.51
N LEU A 204 -9.40 13.78 6.22
CA LEU A 204 -9.17 13.69 7.66
C LEU A 204 -7.69 13.47 8.03
N ILE A 205 -6.96 12.69 7.22
CA ILE A 205 -5.57 12.31 7.52
C ILE A 205 -4.53 13.05 6.69
N GLY A 206 -4.96 13.73 5.62
CA GLY A 206 -4.09 14.43 4.68
C GLY A 206 -3.76 15.86 5.10
N THR A 207 -3.32 16.66 4.14
CA THR A 207 -2.97 18.07 4.37
C THR A 207 -4.21 18.88 4.72
N PRO A 208 -4.24 19.58 5.86
CA PRO A 208 -5.37 20.40 6.25
C PRO A 208 -5.73 21.45 5.16
N GLY A 209 -7.02 21.56 4.85
CA GLY A 209 -7.53 22.52 3.88
C GLY A 209 -7.36 22.10 2.41
N LYS A 210 -6.73 20.95 2.13
CA LYS A 210 -6.66 20.38 0.79
C LYS A 210 -7.92 19.54 0.52
N SER A 211 -8.62 19.82 -0.58
CA SER A 211 -9.68 18.94 -1.05
C SER A 211 -9.09 17.75 -1.81
N TYR A 212 -9.58 16.56 -1.50
CA TYR A 212 -9.28 15.32 -2.22
C TYR A 212 -10.40 14.94 -3.21
N ASP A 213 -11.52 15.64 -3.19
CA ASP A 213 -12.62 15.44 -4.15
C ASP A 213 -12.27 16.07 -5.51
N THR A 214 -11.41 15.40 -6.25
CA THR A 214 -10.98 15.80 -7.59
C THR A 214 -11.27 14.68 -8.58
N PRO A 215 -11.50 15.00 -9.88
CA PRO A 215 -11.69 13.98 -10.91
C PRO A 215 -10.54 12.96 -10.95
N GLN A 216 -9.29 13.40 -10.80
CA GLN A 216 -8.13 12.54 -10.79
C GLN A 216 -8.16 11.57 -9.59
N PHE A 217 -8.44 12.05 -8.38
CA PHE A 217 -8.53 11.20 -7.20
C PHE A 217 -9.66 10.18 -7.32
N ARG A 218 -10.85 10.62 -7.80
CA ARG A 218 -11.99 9.72 -8.03
C ARG A 218 -11.65 8.61 -9.03
N ASN A 219 -11.01 8.94 -10.15
CA ASN A 219 -10.59 7.96 -11.15
C ASN A 219 -9.56 6.97 -10.57
N ASN A 220 -8.58 7.43 -9.82
CA ASN A 220 -7.59 6.58 -9.17
C ASN A 220 -8.25 5.64 -8.15
N MET A 221 -9.19 6.15 -7.33
CA MET A 221 -9.92 5.34 -6.36
C MET A 221 -10.85 4.32 -7.04
N ARG A 222 -11.47 4.66 -8.16
CA ARG A 222 -12.27 3.72 -8.94
C ARG A 222 -11.41 2.55 -9.42
N ALA A 223 -10.29 2.84 -10.08
CA ALA A 223 -9.35 1.81 -10.55
C ALA A 223 -8.82 0.94 -9.39
N TYR A 224 -8.54 1.56 -8.24
CA TYR A 224 -8.15 0.87 -7.01
C TYR A 224 -9.24 -0.09 -6.51
N ILE A 225 -10.51 0.35 -6.45
CA ILE A 225 -11.64 -0.45 -5.98
C ILE A 225 -11.93 -1.61 -6.95
N GLU A 226 -11.87 -1.36 -8.26
CA GLU A 226 -12.10 -2.35 -9.30
C GLU A 226 -10.99 -3.42 -9.37
N ARG A 227 -9.75 -3.04 -9.06
CA ARG A 227 -8.62 -4.00 -9.01
C ARG A 227 -8.80 -5.07 -7.93
N GLY A 228 -9.59 -4.80 -6.93
CA GLY A 228 -9.91 -5.77 -5.89
C GLY A 228 -9.68 -5.22 -4.48
N GLY A 229 -10.53 -5.60 -3.60
CA GLY A 229 -10.51 -5.27 -2.19
C GLY A 229 -11.77 -5.84 -1.53
N ASP A 230 -11.65 -6.39 -0.34
CA ASP A 230 -12.77 -6.74 0.50
C ASP A 230 -12.54 -6.22 1.92
N ASP A 231 -13.65 -6.06 2.66
CA ASP A 231 -13.60 -5.55 4.03
C ASP A 231 -13.03 -6.58 5.01
N GLY A 232 -13.07 -7.87 4.66
CA GLY A 232 -12.51 -8.95 5.46
C GLY A 232 -11.00 -8.86 5.56
N GLY A 233 -10.31 -8.59 4.45
CA GLY A 233 -8.86 -8.40 4.42
C GLY A 233 -8.41 -7.24 5.29
N PHE A 234 -9.09 -6.12 5.21
CA PHE A 234 -8.83 -4.97 6.08
C PHE A 234 -8.92 -5.31 7.56
N LEU A 235 -9.98 -6.04 7.97
CA LEU A 235 -10.19 -6.42 9.37
C LEU A 235 -9.14 -7.44 9.87
N ARG A 236 -8.68 -8.36 9.01
CA ARG A 236 -7.63 -9.32 9.35
C ARG A 236 -6.28 -8.64 9.50
N GLN A 237 -5.92 -7.71 8.58
CA GLN A 237 -4.71 -6.89 8.71
C GLN A 237 -4.75 -6.03 9.97
N MET A 238 -5.91 -5.42 10.28
CA MET A 238 -6.07 -4.65 11.51
C MET A 238 -5.87 -5.51 12.75
N ALA A 239 -6.36 -6.76 12.76
CA ALA A 239 -6.14 -7.69 13.87
C ALA A 239 -4.66 -8.08 14.02
N ALA A 240 -3.88 -8.07 12.95
CA ALA A 240 -2.46 -8.41 12.99
C ALA A 240 -1.57 -7.32 13.61
N ILE A 241 -2.05 -6.06 13.69
CA ILE A 241 -1.27 -4.91 14.20
C ILE A 241 -1.64 -4.48 15.62
N ILE A 242 -2.68 -5.05 16.20
CA ILE A 242 -3.17 -4.78 17.56
C ILE A 242 -3.14 -6.03 18.42
#